data_ee055c51ca111cdb975e70845221865e
#
_entry.id   ee055c51ca111cdb975e70845221865e
#
_cell.length_a   1.000
_cell.length_b   1.000
_cell.length_c   1.000
_cell.angle_alpha   90.00
_cell.angle_beta   90.00
_cell.angle_gamma   90.00
#
_symmetry.space_group_name_H-M   'P 1'
#
loop_
_entity.id
_entity.type
_entity.pdbx_description
1 polymer ?
#
loop_
_entity_poly.entity_id
_entity_poly.type
_entity_poly.pdbx_seq_one_letter_code
_entity_poly.pdbx_strand_id
1 'polypeptide(L)'
;RYNIKTLSLLKEFNKSDIFLFVANQDEYKKYDNEYPNYNIIIGELGIKNQRNFITNYFNEDTIVVSMDDDVLEFNDRQNRKLIDAVKDCVEYLRESKYGLMTFPPTANEYFNNENSYTDGMYLCVGVFHIYKVKKLIQLTVDFVEDYERSLLYIKHDGAVIRNWDLSYKHRPYNLGGLETQRDTDTLTLETNKLLYKYDNMISYKYKKDKAQIILKKQSNQVIQLPKTNIFNELISLLEIAKLRTYQDTAVGGSDCGNRRGFPAYKGGIFGIVQQRKSPIKCLSSMSRDQPVLYNELLRLGKLICPFDFTMIQLNKNLECPLHKDSKNAGNSMLVSIGDYTGGEIIIDGDEYNAYCNPIVFNGSLLEHWNKPISSGIKYSLVYF
;
A
#
# COMPACT_ATOMS: atom_id res chain seq x y z
N ARG A 1 13.22 -20.08 11.46
CA ARG A 1 14.63 -20.19 11.94
C ARG A 1 14.59 -20.35 13.43
N TYR A 2 15.27 -21.40 13.97
CA TYR A 2 15.24 -21.68 15.42
C TYR A 2 16.37 -20.99 16.18
N ASN A 3 17.36 -20.41 15.51
CA ASN A 3 18.49 -19.73 16.15
C ASN A 3 18.37 -18.22 15.95
N ILE A 4 17.85 -17.54 16.96
CA ILE A 4 17.70 -16.08 16.97
C ILE A 4 19.05 -15.46 17.37
N LYS A 5 19.83 -15.02 16.38
CA LYS A 5 21.15 -14.41 16.63
C LYS A 5 21.06 -13.12 17.42
N THR A 6 20.03 -12.33 17.18
CA THR A 6 19.77 -11.07 17.86
C THR A 6 19.72 -11.22 19.39
N LEU A 7 19.18 -12.34 19.90
CA LEU A 7 19.12 -12.57 21.36
C LEU A 7 20.50 -12.64 22.02
N SER A 8 21.53 -13.04 21.28
CA SER A 8 22.90 -13.03 21.83
C SER A 8 23.44 -11.63 22.14
N LEU A 9 22.88 -10.62 21.49
CA LEU A 9 23.21 -9.19 21.65
C LEU A 9 22.43 -8.55 22.79
N LEU A 10 21.31 -9.16 23.22
CA LEU A 10 20.37 -8.61 24.20
C LEU A 10 20.57 -9.17 25.60
N LYS A 11 21.74 -9.71 25.93
CA LYS A 11 22.00 -10.38 27.23
C LYS A 11 21.87 -9.46 28.45
N GLU A 12 22.09 -8.16 28.26
CA GLU A 12 21.99 -7.16 29.33
C GLU A 12 20.55 -6.62 29.51
N PHE A 13 19.66 -6.95 28.58
CA PHE A 13 18.24 -6.58 28.68
C PHE A 13 17.48 -7.57 29.55
N ASN A 14 16.45 -7.07 30.25
CA ASN A 14 15.58 -7.92 31.02
C ASN A 14 14.73 -8.80 30.07
N LYS A 15 14.76 -10.10 30.27
CA LYS A 15 14.03 -11.05 29.39
C LYS A 15 12.51 -10.85 29.42
N SER A 16 11.97 -10.35 30.54
CA SER A 16 10.54 -10.01 30.65
C SER A 16 10.11 -8.86 29.73
N ASP A 17 11.06 -8.05 29.26
CA ASP A 17 10.79 -6.93 28.37
C ASP A 17 11.00 -7.30 26.89
N ILE A 18 11.40 -8.55 26.64
CA ILE A 18 11.63 -9.07 25.28
C ILE A 18 10.45 -9.95 24.86
N PHE A 19 9.84 -9.60 23.74
CA PHE A 19 8.71 -10.29 23.14
C PHE A 19 9.15 -10.92 21.81
N LEU A 20 8.91 -12.23 21.64
CA LEU A 20 9.17 -12.98 20.43
C LEU A 20 7.84 -13.23 19.72
N PHE A 21 7.62 -12.59 18.60
CA PHE A 21 6.39 -12.76 17.82
C PHE A 21 6.62 -13.85 16.75
N VAL A 22 5.81 -14.90 16.81
CA VAL A 22 5.85 -16.05 15.89
C VAL A 22 4.58 -16.10 15.05
N ALA A 23 4.63 -16.75 13.89
CA ALA A 23 3.54 -16.70 12.93
C ALA A 23 2.38 -17.66 13.25
N ASN A 24 2.63 -18.75 13.98
CA ASN A 24 1.63 -19.80 14.22
C ASN A 24 1.96 -20.67 15.43
N GLN A 25 1.03 -21.59 15.76
CA GLN A 25 1.14 -22.49 16.92
C GLN A 25 2.33 -23.47 16.82
N ASP A 26 2.73 -23.87 15.62
CA ASP A 26 3.85 -24.80 15.45
C ASP A 26 5.19 -24.11 15.71
N GLU A 27 5.32 -22.87 15.28
CA GLU A 27 6.45 -22.03 15.65
C GLU A 27 6.46 -21.76 17.15
N TYR A 28 5.32 -21.42 17.75
CA TYR A 28 5.19 -21.19 19.19
C TYR A 28 5.78 -22.37 19.98
N LYS A 29 5.36 -23.60 19.72
CA LYS A 29 5.84 -24.79 20.43
C LYS A 29 7.35 -24.97 20.35
N LYS A 30 7.95 -24.65 19.20
CA LYS A 30 9.39 -24.76 18.98
C LYS A 30 10.16 -23.68 19.72
N TYR A 31 9.67 -22.45 19.68
CA TYR A 31 10.29 -21.32 20.37
C TYR A 31 10.15 -21.43 21.89
N ASP A 32 8.98 -21.85 22.39
CA ASP A 32 8.73 -22.07 23.82
C ASP A 32 9.67 -23.13 24.41
N ASN A 33 9.96 -24.19 23.66
CA ASN A 33 10.90 -25.21 24.08
C ASN A 33 12.36 -24.70 24.09
N GLU A 34 12.74 -23.81 23.15
CA GLU A 34 14.11 -23.31 23.03
C GLU A 34 14.37 -22.06 23.87
N TYR A 35 13.35 -21.21 24.04
CA TYR A 35 13.41 -19.91 24.72
C TYR A 35 12.38 -19.76 25.85
N PRO A 36 12.26 -20.68 26.80
CA PRO A 36 11.14 -20.73 27.76
C PRO A 36 11.05 -19.53 28.72
N ASN A 37 12.07 -18.68 28.75
CA ASN A 37 12.13 -17.50 29.64
C ASN A 37 11.82 -16.18 28.93
N TYR A 38 11.33 -16.23 27.69
CA TYR A 38 10.94 -15.05 26.92
C TYR A 38 9.41 -14.98 26.74
N ASN A 39 8.89 -13.81 26.46
CA ASN A 39 7.47 -13.65 26.12
C ASN A 39 7.26 -14.07 24.67
N ILE A 40 6.67 -15.23 24.43
CA ILE A 40 6.39 -15.71 23.07
C ILE A 40 4.92 -15.47 22.76
N ILE A 41 4.66 -14.74 21.68
CA ILE A 41 3.33 -14.33 21.26
C ILE A 41 3.04 -14.87 19.87
N ILE A 42 1.91 -15.54 19.72
CA ILE A 42 1.43 -15.96 18.40
C ILE A 42 0.80 -14.74 17.73
N GLY A 43 1.40 -14.30 16.66
CA GLY A 43 0.94 -13.19 15.83
C GLY A 43 0.30 -13.70 14.53
N GLU A 44 0.63 -13.07 13.41
CA GLU A 44 0.04 -13.36 12.11
C GLU A 44 1.09 -13.74 11.06
N LEU A 45 0.68 -14.56 10.09
CA LEU A 45 1.52 -14.95 8.97
C LEU A 45 1.68 -13.80 7.96
N GLY A 46 2.90 -13.60 7.47
CA GLY A 46 3.25 -12.55 6.53
C GLY A 46 3.78 -11.28 7.21
N ILE A 47 4.77 -10.63 6.56
CA ILE A 47 5.52 -9.55 7.22
C ILE A 47 4.63 -8.34 7.53
N LYS A 48 3.79 -7.91 6.61
CA LYS A 48 2.82 -6.83 6.82
C LYS A 48 1.87 -7.13 7.98
N ASN A 49 1.26 -8.31 7.95
CA ASN A 49 0.27 -8.72 8.96
C ASN A 49 0.93 -8.80 10.34
N GLN A 50 2.12 -9.41 10.42
CA GLN A 50 2.87 -9.49 11.67
C GLN A 50 3.26 -8.11 12.21
N ARG A 51 3.70 -7.18 11.37
CA ARG A 51 4.04 -5.80 11.78
C ARG A 51 2.80 -5.04 12.26
N ASN A 52 1.65 -5.22 11.62
CA ASN A 52 0.37 -4.64 12.05
C ASN A 52 -0.10 -5.27 13.37
N PHE A 53 0.01 -6.60 13.51
CA PHE A 53 -0.30 -7.30 14.75
C PHE A 53 0.52 -6.75 15.92
N ILE A 54 1.85 -6.61 15.76
CA ILE A 54 2.73 -6.04 16.79
C ILE A 54 2.29 -4.62 17.18
N THR A 55 1.98 -3.77 16.19
CA THR A 55 1.47 -2.42 16.42
C THR A 55 0.15 -2.45 17.22
N ASN A 56 -0.74 -3.41 16.92
CA ASN A 56 -2.01 -3.55 17.61
C ASN A 56 -1.91 -4.23 18.98
N TYR A 57 -0.86 -4.98 19.23
CA TYR A 57 -0.63 -5.67 20.50
C TYR A 57 -0.31 -4.71 21.64
N PHE A 58 0.57 -3.74 21.42
CA PHE A 58 0.95 -2.76 22.44
C PHE A 58 -0.05 -1.60 22.51
N ASN A 59 -0.11 -0.92 23.65
CA ASN A 59 -0.96 0.25 23.83
C ASN A 59 -0.47 1.45 23.01
N GLU A 60 -1.39 2.36 22.70
CA GLU A 60 -1.06 3.64 22.04
C GLU A 60 0.07 4.35 22.79
N ASP A 61 0.97 5.00 22.06
CA ASP A 61 2.15 5.72 22.54
C ASP A 61 3.20 4.88 23.30
N THR A 62 3.03 3.55 23.41
CA THR A 62 4.11 2.68 23.89
C THR A 62 5.32 2.80 22.95
N ILE A 63 6.52 2.95 23.50
CA ILE A 63 7.75 2.93 22.69
C ILE A 63 8.23 1.50 22.54
N VAL A 64 8.30 1.03 21.31
CA VAL A 64 8.73 -0.32 20.93
C VAL A 64 10.07 -0.25 20.23
N VAL A 65 11.02 -1.06 20.68
CA VAL A 65 12.30 -1.33 20.02
C VAL A 65 12.12 -2.60 19.19
N SER A 66 12.06 -2.47 17.88
CA SER A 66 11.83 -3.58 16.94
C SER A 66 13.13 -4.03 16.31
N MET A 67 13.39 -5.33 16.36
CA MET A 67 14.58 -5.96 15.80
C MET A 67 14.19 -7.25 15.08
N ASP A 68 14.82 -7.52 13.94
CA ASP A 68 14.71 -8.82 13.27
C ASP A 68 15.61 -9.86 13.95
N ASP A 69 15.39 -11.14 13.70
CA ASP A 69 16.06 -12.27 14.37
C ASP A 69 17.51 -12.51 13.89
N ASP A 70 17.96 -11.80 12.87
CA ASP A 70 19.24 -12.01 12.18
C ASP A 70 20.25 -10.87 12.31
N VAL A 71 20.03 -9.95 13.24
CA VAL A 71 21.04 -8.93 13.58
C VAL A 71 22.26 -9.59 14.17
N LEU A 72 23.44 -9.26 13.63
CA LEU A 72 24.71 -9.87 13.97
C LEU A 72 25.54 -9.04 14.93
N GLU A 73 25.48 -7.73 14.80
CA GLU A 73 26.38 -6.80 15.46
C GLU A 73 25.74 -5.42 15.51
N PHE A 74 25.99 -4.70 16.61
CA PHE A 74 25.74 -3.28 16.73
C PHE A 74 27.07 -2.55 16.92
N ASN A 75 27.22 -1.40 16.27
CA ASN A 75 28.35 -0.51 16.44
C ASN A 75 27.83 0.84 16.94
N ASP A 76 28.33 1.25 18.09
CA ASP A 76 28.04 2.57 18.67
C ASP A 76 29.29 3.47 18.54
N ARG A 77 29.15 4.61 17.89
CA ARG A 77 30.24 5.58 17.67
C ARG A 77 30.82 6.12 18.98
N GLN A 78 30.01 6.14 20.03
CA GLN A 78 30.40 6.58 21.36
C GLN A 78 30.95 5.45 22.25
N ASN A 79 31.08 4.22 21.71
CA ASN A 79 31.55 3.03 22.41
C ASN A 79 30.73 2.68 23.69
N ARG A 80 29.44 3.02 23.72
CA ARG A 80 28.54 2.66 24.81
C ARG A 80 28.11 1.20 24.69
N LYS A 81 27.63 0.63 25.78
CA LYS A 81 26.92 -0.65 25.73
C LYS A 81 25.61 -0.48 24.98
N LEU A 82 25.16 -1.54 24.28
CA LEU A 82 23.94 -1.51 23.50
C LEU A 82 22.73 -1.08 24.35
N ILE A 83 22.60 -1.58 25.56
CA ILE A 83 21.50 -1.24 26.46
C ILE A 83 21.45 0.25 26.77
N ASP A 84 22.59 0.89 26.96
CA ASP A 84 22.67 2.32 27.28
C ASP A 84 22.36 3.16 26.04
N ALA A 85 22.94 2.78 24.88
CA ALA A 85 22.65 3.45 23.61
C ALA A 85 21.15 3.36 23.23
N VAL A 86 20.52 2.20 23.45
CA VAL A 86 19.09 2.03 23.19
C VAL A 86 18.23 2.84 24.18
N LYS A 87 18.60 2.90 25.46
CA LYS A 87 17.90 3.73 26.45
C LYS A 87 17.92 5.22 26.08
N ASP A 88 19.08 5.72 25.66
CA ASP A 88 19.21 7.11 25.20
C ASP A 88 18.33 7.39 23.97
N CYS A 89 18.28 6.45 23.01
CA CYS A 89 17.41 6.55 21.85
C CYS A 89 15.93 6.55 22.23
N VAL A 90 15.52 5.71 23.18
CA VAL A 90 14.14 5.63 23.69
C VAL A 90 13.77 6.93 24.38
N GLU A 91 14.65 7.50 25.22
CA GLU A 91 14.42 8.76 25.92
C GLU A 91 14.30 9.92 24.93
N TYR A 92 15.25 10.02 23.97
CA TYR A 92 15.17 11.01 22.92
C TYR A 92 13.87 10.94 22.11
N LEU A 93 13.45 9.73 21.72
CA LEU A 93 12.19 9.55 21.00
C LEU A 93 10.99 9.92 21.88
N ARG A 94 11.01 9.63 23.20
CA ARG A 94 9.93 9.94 24.14
C ARG A 94 9.66 11.44 24.18
N GLU A 95 10.70 12.25 24.26
CA GLU A 95 10.62 13.72 24.30
C GLU A 95 10.34 14.36 22.93
N SER A 96 10.59 13.62 21.85
CA SER A 96 10.39 14.10 20.50
C SER A 96 8.91 14.17 20.12
N LYS A 97 8.59 15.13 19.23
CA LYS A 97 7.27 15.18 18.56
C LYS A 97 7.11 14.09 17.49
N TYR A 98 8.19 13.45 17.08
CA TYR A 98 8.18 12.38 16.06
C TYR A 98 7.96 11.01 16.68
N GLY A 99 7.40 10.09 15.91
CA GLY A 99 7.06 8.75 16.37
C GLY A 99 7.94 7.63 15.84
N LEU A 100 8.88 7.90 14.95
CA LEU A 100 9.73 6.86 14.35
C LEU A 100 11.20 7.29 14.35
N MET A 101 12.07 6.37 14.79
CA MET A 101 13.52 6.51 14.74
C MET A 101 14.13 5.35 13.95
N THR A 102 15.04 5.68 13.05
CA THR A 102 15.80 4.74 12.21
C THR A 102 17.30 4.87 12.43
N PHE A 103 18.04 3.87 11.98
CA PHE A 103 19.48 3.76 12.13
C PHE A 103 20.16 3.51 10.78
N PRO A 104 21.43 3.91 10.59
CA PRO A 104 22.19 3.56 9.41
C PRO A 104 22.33 2.04 9.27
N PRO A 105 22.04 1.44 8.11
CA PRO A 105 22.22 0.00 7.88
C PRO A 105 23.68 -0.38 7.60
N THR A 106 24.61 0.51 7.87
CA THR A 106 26.06 0.35 7.64
C THR A 106 26.84 1.19 8.64
N ALA A 107 27.94 0.65 9.09
CA ALA A 107 28.94 1.36 9.93
C ALA A 107 29.92 2.21 9.11
N ASN A 108 29.70 2.40 7.80
CA ASN A 108 30.62 3.18 6.95
C ASN A 108 30.54 4.67 7.32
N GLU A 109 31.62 5.19 7.88
CA GLU A 109 31.74 6.57 8.37
C GLU A 109 31.53 7.65 7.30
N TYR A 110 31.75 7.31 6.02
CA TYR A 110 31.49 8.22 4.90
C TYR A 110 30.05 8.74 4.86
N PHE A 111 29.11 7.96 5.38
CA PHE A 111 27.68 8.33 5.41
C PHE A 111 27.24 8.92 6.76
N ASN A 112 28.16 9.12 7.70
CA ASN A 112 27.84 9.62 9.03
C ASN A 112 27.54 11.12 9.01
N ASN A 113 26.79 11.56 9.99
CA ASN A 113 26.51 12.95 10.29
C ASN A 113 27.26 13.37 11.57
N GLU A 114 27.68 14.61 11.68
CA GLU A 114 28.31 15.14 12.90
C GLU A 114 27.34 15.15 14.09
N ASN A 115 26.07 15.42 13.81
CA ASN A 115 25.01 15.40 14.81
C ASN A 115 24.57 13.97 15.12
N SER A 116 24.42 13.62 16.39
CA SER A 116 23.92 12.31 16.83
C SER A 116 22.50 12.02 16.34
N TYR A 117 21.67 13.04 16.24
CA TYR A 117 20.29 12.94 15.77
C TYR A 117 19.98 14.00 14.75
N THR A 118 19.27 13.60 13.70
CA THR A 118 18.68 14.52 12.70
C THR A 118 17.28 14.05 12.38
N ASP A 119 16.43 14.94 11.89
CA ASP A 119 15.11 14.61 11.39
C ASP A 119 15.01 14.91 9.89
N GLY A 120 14.15 14.17 9.21
CA GLY A 120 13.98 14.31 7.78
C GLY A 120 13.23 13.15 7.12
N MET A 121 13.29 13.12 5.80
CA MET A 121 12.74 12.03 5.01
C MET A 121 13.73 10.85 4.94
N TYR A 122 13.77 10.08 6.01
CA TYR A 122 14.64 8.90 6.08
C TYR A 122 13.86 7.61 5.91
N LEU A 123 14.44 6.68 5.16
CA LEU A 123 13.95 5.31 5.12
C LEU A 123 14.27 4.62 6.44
N CYS A 124 13.25 4.05 7.05
CA CYS A 124 13.36 3.15 8.20
C CYS A 124 13.43 1.71 7.70
N VAL A 125 14.64 1.16 7.59
CA VAL A 125 14.82 -0.25 7.24
C VAL A 125 14.27 -1.12 8.36
N GLY A 126 13.45 -2.12 8.00
CA GLY A 126 12.67 -2.93 8.94
C GLY A 126 13.47 -3.74 9.97
N VAL A 127 14.77 -3.95 9.72
CA VAL A 127 15.66 -4.80 10.55
C VAL A 127 15.84 -4.29 11.98
N PHE A 128 16.02 -2.98 12.15
CA PHE A 128 16.16 -2.35 13.45
C PHE A 128 15.62 -0.92 13.44
N HIS A 129 14.66 -0.65 14.32
CA HIS A 129 14.04 0.67 14.47
C HIS A 129 13.35 0.80 15.82
N ILE A 130 13.08 2.05 16.24
CA ILE A 130 12.35 2.37 17.47
C ILE A 130 11.15 3.23 17.07
N TYR A 131 9.97 2.93 17.63
CA TYR A 131 8.77 3.69 17.30
C TYR A 131 7.80 3.83 18.46
N LYS A 132 7.07 4.95 18.48
CA LYS A 132 5.86 5.13 19.29
C LYS A 132 4.71 4.42 18.59
N VAL A 133 4.02 3.56 19.29
CA VAL A 133 2.84 2.86 18.74
C VAL A 133 1.76 3.88 18.40
N LYS A 134 1.32 3.84 17.16
CA LYS A 134 0.17 4.61 16.65
C LYS A 134 -0.76 3.65 15.92
N LYS A 135 -1.92 3.37 16.51
CA LYS A 135 -2.89 2.39 15.98
C LYS A 135 -3.40 2.74 14.59
N LEU A 136 -3.42 4.03 14.27
CA LEU A 136 -3.80 4.52 12.95
C LEU A 136 -2.76 4.20 11.85
N ILE A 137 -1.51 3.88 12.22
CA ILE A 137 -0.45 3.52 11.28
C ILE A 137 -0.51 2.02 11.01
N GLN A 138 -1.21 1.65 9.94
CA GLN A 138 -1.37 0.28 9.48
C GLN A 138 -0.77 0.11 8.09
N LEU A 139 0.06 -0.91 7.92
CA LEU A 139 0.70 -1.25 6.65
C LEU A 139 -0.29 -1.93 5.71
N THR A 140 -0.21 -1.60 4.43
CA THR A 140 -1.11 -2.12 3.40
C THR A 140 -0.39 -2.87 2.29
N VAL A 141 0.95 -2.76 2.22
CA VAL A 141 1.79 -3.46 1.23
C VAL A 141 2.70 -4.48 1.88
N ASP A 142 2.97 -5.57 1.17
CA ASP A 142 3.98 -6.56 1.52
C ASP A 142 5.32 -6.21 0.82
N PHE A 143 6.45 -6.79 1.26
CA PHE A 143 7.81 -6.67 0.68
C PHE A 143 8.47 -5.29 0.62
N VAL A 144 7.71 -4.21 0.66
CA VAL A 144 8.17 -2.81 0.73
C VAL A 144 7.51 -2.08 1.91
N GLU A 145 7.14 -2.84 2.91
CA GLU A 145 6.44 -2.37 4.13
C GLU A 145 7.27 -1.39 4.96
N ASP A 146 8.59 -1.47 4.88
CA ASP A 146 9.52 -0.55 5.52
C ASP A 146 9.47 0.86 4.89
N TYR A 147 9.33 0.94 3.56
CA TYR A 147 9.04 2.20 2.88
C TYR A 147 7.69 2.76 3.31
N GLU A 148 6.64 1.94 3.32
CA GLU A 148 5.31 2.41 3.72
C GLU A 148 5.29 2.88 5.17
N ARG A 149 5.92 2.17 6.09
CA ARG A 149 6.08 2.59 7.49
C ARG A 149 6.72 3.99 7.57
N SER A 150 7.83 4.20 6.88
CA SER A 150 8.51 5.49 6.84
C SER A 150 7.58 6.59 6.34
N LEU A 151 6.88 6.35 5.24
CA LEU A 151 5.96 7.33 4.63
C LEU A 151 4.76 7.64 5.51
N LEU A 152 4.21 6.64 6.20
CA LEU A 152 3.09 6.82 7.13
C LEU A 152 3.49 7.72 8.31
N TYR A 153 4.65 7.49 8.93
CA TYR A 153 5.16 8.34 10.00
C TYR A 153 5.54 9.74 9.50
N ILE A 154 6.17 9.86 8.32
CA ILE A 154 6.45 11.16 7.70
C ILE A 154 5.14 11.93 7.43
N LYS A 155 4.13 11.26 6.91
CA LYS A 155 2.81 11.88 6.66
C LYS A 155 2.12 12.33 7.95
N HIS A 156 2.27 11.56 9.03
CA HIS A 156 1.65 11.85 10.31
C HIS A 156 2.40 12.90 11.11
N ASP A 157 3.72 12.76 11.24
CA ASP A 157 4.56 13.54 12.14
C ASP A 157 5.38 14.65 11.44
N GLY A 158 5.50 14.56 10.10
CA GLY A 158 6.29 15.48 9.26
C GLY A 158 7.70 14.98 8.94
N ALA A 159 8.29 14.11 9.76
CA ALA A 159 9.63 13.56 9.55
C ALA A 159 9.83 12.24 10.33
N VAL A 160 10.96 11.59 10.06
CA VAL A 160 11.52 10.46 10.80
C VAL A 160 12.84 10.89 11.40
N ILE A 161 13.14 10.50 12.64
CA ILE A 161 14.43 10.72 13.27
C ILE A 161 15.43 9.69 12.73
N ARG A 162 16.66 10.11 12.49
CA ARG A 162 17.80 9.23 12.30
C ARG A 162 18.82 9.44 13.42
N ASN A 163 19.09 8.38 14.19
CA ASN A 163 20.27 8.35 15.05
C ASN A 163 21.47 7.93 14.21
N TRP A 164 22.59 8.67 14.34
CA TRP A 164 23.80 8.43 13.57
C TRP A 164 24.92 7.77 14.39
N ASP A 165 24.72 7.64 15.69
CA ASP A 165 25.73 7.03 16.57
C ASP A 165 25.64 5.52 16.58
N LEU A 166 24.43 4.96 16.53
CA LEU A 166 24.20 3.54 16.56
C LEU A 166 23.93 3.02 15.14
N SER A 167 24.69 2.03 14.71
CA SER A 167 24.51 1.31 13.46
C SER A 167 24.48 -0.19 13.69
N TYR A 168 24.04 -0.95 12.71
CA TYR A 168 23.91 -2.39 12.84
C TYR A 168 24.39 -3.11 11.59
N LYS A 169 24.73 -4.40 11.78
CA LYS A 169 25.07 -5.33 10.72
C LYS A 169 24.13 -6.51 10.76
N HIS A 170 23.56 -6.86 9.63
CA HIS A 170 22.69 -8.03 9.47
C HIS A 170 23.14 -8.84 8.26
N ARG A 171 22.65 -10.06 8.15
CA ARG A 171 22.88 -10.87 6.93
C ARG A 171 21.74 -10.65 5.95
N PRO A 172 21.94 -9.87 4.89
CA PRO A 172 20.96 -9.86 3.81
C PRO A 172 20.95 -11.25 3.13
N TYR A 173 19.77 -11.76 2.84
CA TYR A 173 19.59 -12.94 1.97
C TYR A 173 20.08 -14.29 2.52
N ASN A 174 19.50 -14.79 3.60
CA ASN A 174 19.67 -16.18 4.00
C ASN A 174 18.58 -17.08 3.41
N LEU A 175 18.96 -18.20 2.79
CA LEU A 175 18.08 -19.29 2.35
C LEU A 175 17.09 -19.66 3.46
N GLY A 176 15.79 -19.49 3.24
CA GLY A 176 14.72 -19.90 4.17
C GLY A 176 13.88 -18.78 4.81
N GLY A 177 13.73 -17.63 4.17
CA GLY A 177 12.78 -16.58 4.56
C GLY A 177 11.77 -16.32 3.45
N LEU A 178 11.27 -15.10 3.37
CA LEU A 178 10.35 -14.62 2.33
C LEU A 178 10.93 -14.64 0.89
N GLU A 179 12.20 -15.02 0.71
CA GLU A 179 12.86 -15.02 -0.60
C GLU A 179 12.20 -15.93 -1.64
N THR A 180 11.65 -17.07 -1.21
CA THR A 180 10.92 -17.97 -2.12
C THR A 180 9.56 -17.41 -2.56
N GLN A 181 9.07 -16.37 -1.88
CA GLN A 181 7.80 -15.69 -2.18
C GLN A 181 8.01 -14.33 -2.87
N ARG A 182 9.25 -13.82 -2.93
CA ARG A 182 9.62 -12.57 -3.60
C ARG A 182 9.91 -12.81 -5.08
N ASP A 183 8.89 -13.19 -5.86
CA ASP A 183 9.02 -13.10 -7.31
C ASP A 183 9.06 -11.63 -7.76
N THR A 184 9.65 -11.38 -8.93
CA THR A 184 9.83 -10.03 -9.47
C THR A 184 8.48 -9.35 -9.74
N ASP A 185 7.45 -10.11 -10.09
CA ASP A 185 6.14 -9.57 -10.44
C ASP A 185 5.41 -9.08 -9.19
N THR A 186 5.44 -9.86 -8.11
CA THR A 186 4.86 -9.47 -6.82
C THR A 186 5.57 -8.25 -6.23
N LEU A 187 6.91 -8.21 -6.28
CA LEU A 187 7.67 -7.05 -5.81
C LEU A 187 7.34 -5.79 -6.63
N THR A 188 7.22 -5.93 -7.95
CA THR A 188 6.84 -4.84 -8.86
C THR A 188 5.43 -4.35 -8.54
N LEU A 189 4.49 -5.27 -8.31
CA LEU A 189 3.11 -4.95 -7.94
C LEU A 189 3.04 -4.14 -6.64
N GLU A 190 3.71 -4.60 -5.58
CA GLU A 190 3.73 -3.93 -4.29
C GLU A 190 4.43 -2.56 -4.36
N THR A 191 5.52 -2.46 -5.11
CA THR A 191 6.21 -1.19 -5.39
C THR A 191 5.29 -0.20 -6.10
N ASN A 192 4.53 -0.65 -7.09
CA ASN A 192 3.59 0.21 -7.83
C ASN A 192 2.41 0.68 -6.97
N LYS A 193 1.88 -0.17 -6.08
CA LYS A 193 0.88 0.23 -5.08
C LYS A 193 1.41 1.37 -4.21
N LEU A 194 2.65 1.25 -3.76
CA LEU A 194 3.29 2.25 -2.93
C LEU A 194 3.50 3.57 -3.69
N LEU A 195 4.03 3.49 -4.92
CA LEU A 195 4.22 4.64 -5.80
C LEU A 195 2.92 5.38 -6.09
N TYR A 196 1.84 4.62 -6.31
CA TYR A 196 0.52 5.20 -6.53
C TYR A 196 0.00 5.92 -5.28
N LYS A 197 0.14 5.29 -4.10
CA LYS A 197 -0.38 5.82 -2.82
C LYS A 197 0.40 7.06 -2.32
N TYR A 198 1.68 7.17 -2.68
CA TYR A 198 2.61 8.18 -2.17
C TYR A 198 3.40 8.90 -3.28
N ASP A 199 2.77 9.15 -4.42
CA ASP A 199 3.38 9.70 -5.64
C ASP A 199 4.13 11.04 -5.43
N ASN A 200 3.65 11.86 -4.49
CA ASN A 200 4.26 13.13 -4.11
C ASN A 200 5.46 12.97 -3.16
N MET A 201 5.59 11.83 -2.47
CA MET A 201 6.63 11.59 -1.45
C MET A 201 7.76 10.68 -1.95
N ILE A 202 7.52 9.89 -2.97
CA ILE A 202 8.48 8.94 -3.53
C ILE A 202 8.61 9.03 -5.04
N SER A 203 9.73 8.54 -5.55
CA SER A 203 9.95 8.28 -6.96
C SER A 203 10.66 6.92 -7.10
N TYR A 204 10.80 6.45 -8.30
CA TYR A 204 11.57 5.24 -8.56
C TYR A 204 12.66 5.51 -9.60
N LYS A 205 13.71 4.71 -9.54
CA LYS A 205 14.78 4.67 -10.51
C LYS A 205 15.07 3.22 -10.86
N TYR A 206 15.18 2.93 -12.14
CA TYR A 206 15.65 1.62 -12.57
C TYR A 206 17.16 1.54 -12.50
N LYS A 207 17.66 0.50 -11.83
CA LYS A 207 19.10 0.18 -11.81
C LYS A 207 19.24 -1.32 -12.04
N LYS A 208 19.86 -1.72 -13.14
CA LYS A 208 20.05 -3.14 -13.51
C LYS A 208 18.72 -3.91 -13.47
N ASP A 209 17.69 -3.40 -14.16
CA ASP A 209 16.34 -3.98 -14.28
C ASP A 209 15.56 -4.15 -12.96
N LYS A 210 16.04 -3.55 -11.88
CA LYS A 210 15.32 -3.49 -10.58
C LYS A 210 14.87 -2.07 -10.29
N ALA A 211 13.58 -1.93 -9.96
CA ALA A 211 13.04 -0.67 -9.46
C ALA A 211 13.58 -0.39 -8.05
N GLN A 212 14.15 0.78 -7.85
CA GLN A 212 14.54 1.29 -6.53
C GLN A 212 13.65 2.46 -6.17
N ILE A 213 12.99 2.37 -5.03
CA ILE A 213 12.19 3.45 -4.47
C ILE A 213 13.13 4.50 -3.86
N ILE A 214 12.87 5.76 -4.12
CA ILE A 214 13.62 6.89 -3.60
C ILE A 214 12.66 7.82 -2.87
N LEU A 215 12.91 8.12 -1.60
CA LEU A 215 12.19 9.15 -0.86
C LEU A 215 12.59 10.53 -1.41
N LYS A 216 11.61 11.34 -1.78
CA LYS A 216 11.84 12.70 -2.26
C LYS A 216 12.06 13.63 -1.08
N LYS A 217 13.16 14.36 -1.07
CA LYS A 217 13.29 15.50 -0.16
C LYS A 217 12.17 16.49 -0.48
N GLN A 218 11.39 16.89 0.51
CA GLN A 218 10.43 17.98 0.34
C GLN A 218 11.19 19.25 -0.05
N SER A 219 11.22 19.56 -1.33
CA SER A 219 11.46 20.93 -1.77
C SER A 219 10.10 21.64 -1.68
N ASN A 220 10.07 22.87 -1.21
CA ASN A 220 8.88 23.72 -1.16
C ASN A 220 8.30 24.08 -2.54
N GLN A 221 8.69 23.36 -3.57
CA GLN A 221 8.10 23.41 -4.90
C GLN A 221 7.15 22.20 -5.02
N VAL A 222 5.87 22.48 -5.13
CA VAL A 222 4.88 21.55 -5.65
C VAL A 222 5.27 21.20 -7.08
N ILE A 223 6.19 20.26 -7.23
CA ILE A 223 6.42 19.61 -8.52
C ILE A 223 5.24 18.66 -8.66
N GLN A 224 4.24 19.08 -9.41
CA GLN A 224 3.29 18.15 -10.00
C GLN A 224 4.10 17.17 -10.85
N LEU A 225 4.41 16.00 -10.30
CA LEU A 225 4.92 14.91 -11.11
C LEU A 225 3.82 14.50 -12.09
N PRO A 226 4.20 14.17 -13.31
CA PRO A 226 3.21 13.69 -14.25
C PRO A 226 2.55 12.44 -13.67
N LYS A 227 1.30 12.53 -13.26
CA LYS A 227 0.35 11.42 -13.02
C LYS A 227 0.17 10.54 -14.27
N THR A 228 1.04 10.67 -15.23
CA THR A 228 0.81 10.57 -16.65
C THR A 228 1.17 9.23 -17.26
N ASN A 229 2.09 8.43 -16.72
CA ASN A 229 2.49 7.25 -17.49
C ASN A 229 1.53 6.05 -17.40
N ILE A 230 0.96 5.77 -16.24
CA ILE A 230 0.04 4.62 -16.09
C ILE A 230 -1.29 4.85 -16.82
N PHE A 231 -1.78 6.09 -16.81
CA PHE A 231 -3.07 6.44 -17.41
C PHE A 231 -2.95 6.86 -18.89
N ASN A 232 -1.81 7.36 -19.34
CA ASN A 232 -1.67 7.86 -20.72
C ASN A 232 -1.75 6.75 -21.77
N GLU A 233 -1.11 5.61 -21.55
CA GLU A 233 -1.24 4.45 -22.44
C GLU A 233 -2.69 3.97 -22.49
N LEU A 234 -3.35 3.93 -21.33
CA LEU A 234 -4.75 3.56 -21.24
C LEU A 234 -5.67 4.58 -21.91
N ILE A 235 -5.44 5.89 -21.76
CA ILE A 235 -6.24 6.94 -22.40
C ILE A 235 -6.22 6.77 -23.93
N SER A 236 -5.07 6.54 -24.54
CA SER A 236 -4.96 6.31 -26.00
C SER A 236 -5.77 5.09 -26.46
N LEU A 237 -5.78 4.01 -25.66
CA LEU A 237 -6.62 2.84 -25.95
C LEU A 237 -8.12 3.13 -25.76
N LEU A 238 -8.48 3.95 -24.77
CA LEU A 238 -9.87 4.33 -24.50
C LEU A 238 -10.46 5.25 -25.58
N GLU A 239 -9.64 6.09 -26.18
CA GLU A 239 -10.06 6.98 -27.30
C GLU A 239 -10.49 6.19 -28.53
N ILE A 240 -9.79 5.08 -28.84
CA ILE A 240 -10.08 4.20 -29.97
C ILE A 240 -11.04 3.04 -29.63
N ALA A 241 -11.41 2.91 -28.33
CA ALA A 241 -12.24 1.81 -27.86
C ALA A 241 -13.63 1.82 -28.51
N LYS A 242 -14.08 0.65 -28.95
CA LYS A 242 -15.44 0.43 -29.44
C LYS A 242 -16.39 0.22 -28.26
N LEU A 243 -16.89 1.32 -27.68
CA LEU A 243 -17.84 1.30 -26.59
C LEU A 243 -19.27 1.18 -27.08
N ARG A 244 -20.11 0.45 -26.36
CA ARG A 244 -21.55 0.35 -26.62
C ARG A 244 -22.25 1.62 -26.15
N THR A 245 -23.27 2.02 -26.90
CA THR A 245 -24.18 3.09 -26.45
C THR A 245 -25.25 2.48 -25.56
N TYR A 246 -25.44 3.05 -24.39
CA TYR A 246 -26.54 2.75 -23.47
C TYR A 246 -27.53 3.90 -23.52
N GLN A 247 -28.82 3.58 -23.61
CA GLN A 247 -29.94 4.54 -23.70
C GLN A 247 -30.98 4.16 -22.67
N ASP A 248 -31.86 5.11 -22.31
CA ASP A 248 -33.00 4.81 -21.47
C ASP A 248 -33.95 3.82 -22.19
N THR A 249 -34.60 2.96 -21.42
CA THR A 249 -35.43 1.83 -21.91
C THR A 249 -36.62 2.24 -22.78
N ALA A 250 -36.95 3.53 -22.84
CA ALA A 250 -38.05 4.06 -23.67
C ALA A 250 -37.71 4.07 -25.18
N VAL A 251 -36.44 3.92 -25.58
CA VAL A 251 -36.01 4.02 -26.99
C VAL A 251 -35.10 2.81 -27.31
N GLY A 252 -35.69 1.64 -27.52
CA GLY A 252 -34.98 0.38 -27.72
C GLY A 252 -34.43 0.16 -29.13
N GLY A 253 -33.15 -0.18 -29.26
CA GLY A 253 -32.50 -0.82 -30.40
C GLY A 253 -31.73 -2.06 -29.97
N SER A 254 -31.52 -3.06 -30.85
CA SER A 254 -30.96 -4.38 -30.53
C SER A 254 -29.51 -4.39 -30.02
N ASP A 255 -28.76 -3.30 -30.20
CA ASP A 255 -27.35 -3.17 -29.81
C ASP A 255 -27.10 -2.30 -28.58
N CYS A 256 -28.16 -1.81 -27.93
CA CYS A 256 -28.09 -0.94 -26.77
C CYS A 256 -28.39 -1.70 -25.47
N GLY A 257 -27.51 -1.56 -24.48
CA GLY A 257 -27.82 -1.96 -23.12
C GLY A 257 -28.84 -0.96 -22.54
N ASN A 258 -29.93 -1.47 -21.97
CA ASN A 258 -30.96 -0.64 -21.37
C ASN A 258 -30.71 -0.43 -19.88
N ARG A 259 -30.52 0.83 -19.45
CA ARG A 259 -30.49 1.22 -18.02
C ARG A 259 -31.59 2.26 -17.76
N ARG A 260 -32.61 1.84 -17.05
CA ARG A 260 -33.76 2.69 -16.71
C ARG A 260 -33.32 3.86 -15.83
N GLY A 261 -33.69 5.07 -16.22
CA GLY A 261 -33.42 6.31 -15.47
C GLY A 261 -32.00 6.88 -15.68
N PHE A 262 -31.20 6.30 -16.57
CA PHE A 262 -29.86 6.82 -16.90
C PHE A 262 -29.92 7.59 -18.23
N PRO A 263 -29.25 8.75 -18.34
CA PRO A 263 -29.06 9.43 -19.62
C PRO A 263 -28.23 8.57 -20.57
N ALA A 264 -28.28 8.86 -21.86
CA ALA A 264 -27.47 8.12 -22.84
C ALA A 264 -25.97 8.30 -22.58
N TYR A 265 -25.22 7.20 -22.53
CA TYR A 265 -23.78 7.19 -22.34
C TYR A 265 -23.14 6.07 -23.15
N LYS A 266 -21.80 6.10 -23.26
CA LYS A 266 -21.04 5.01 -23.86
C LYS A 266 -20.28 4.23 -22.80
N GLY A 267 -20.20 2.91 -22.96
CA GLY A 267 -19.50 2.08 -21.97
C GLY A 267 -19.40 0.63 -22.36
N GLY A 268 -18.95 -0.19 -21.43
CA GLY A 268 -18.84 -1.63 -21.60
C GLY A 268 -18.41 -2.36 -20.32
N ILE A 269 -18.77 -3.64 -20.24
CA ILE A 269 -18.37 -4.52 -19.14
C ILE A 269 -17.24 -5.42 -19.64
N PHE A 270 -16.13 -5.41 -18.92
CA PHE A 270 -14.98 -6.29 -19.13
C PHE A 270 -14.87 -7.28 -17.96
N GLY A 271 -14.21 -8.43 -18.19
CA GLY A 271 -14.03 -9.46 -17.19
C GLY A 271 -15.04 -10.59 -17.29
N ILE A 272 -15.27 -11.27 -16.18
CA ILE A 272 -16.11 -12.47 -16.12
C ILE A 272 -17.56 -12.10 -15.87
N VAL A 273 -18.42 -12.49 -16.79
CA VAL A 273 -19.87 -12.25 -16.72
C VAL A 273 -20.65 -13.57 -16.71
N GLN A 274 -21.82 -13.57 -16.11
CA GLN A 274 -22.75 -14.70 -16.21
C GLN A 274 -23.49 -14.65 -17.54
N GLN A 275 -23.54 -15.77 -18.24
CA GLN A 275 -24.33 -15.88 -19.48
C GLN A 275 -25.83 -15.67 -19.19
N ARG A 276 -26.48 -14.98 -20.10
CA ARG A 276 -27.94 -14.74 -19.98
C ARG A 276 -28.68 -16.08 -19.93
N LYS A 277 -29.50 -16.28 -18.94
CA LYS A 277 -30.29 -17.51 -18.71
C LYS A 277 -29.47 -18.80 -18.49
N SER A 278 -28.21 -18.68 -18.08
CA SER A 278 -27.34 -19.82 -17.80
C SER A 278 -26.50 -19.56 -16.54
N PRO A 279 -26.19 -20.55 -15.71
CA PRO A 279 -25.25 -20.38 -14.60
C PRO A 279 -23.78 -20.27 -15.05
N ILE A 280 -23.52 -20.45 -16.34
CA ILE A 280 -22.16 -20.48 -16.87
C ILE A 280 -21.54 -19.06 -16.81
N LYS A 281 -20.37 -18.96 -16.19
CA LYS A 281 -19.53 -17.77 -16.21
C LYS A 281 -18.60 -17.81 -17.42
N CYS A 282 -18.49 -16.72 -18.14
CA CYS A 282 -17.61 -16.61 -19.30
C CYS A 282 -17.01 -15.20 -19.40
N LEU A 283 -15.95 -15.09 -20.20
CA LEU A 283 -15.37 -13.79 -20.50
C LEU A 283 -16.38 -12.94 -21.29
N SER A 284 -16.52 -11.67 -20.95
CA SER A 284 -17.44 -10.74 -21.62
C SER A 284 -17.08 -10.59 -23.10
N SER A 285 -18.06 -10.26 -23.95
CA SER A 285 -17.80 -9.97 -25.36
C SER A 285 -16.81 -8.80 -25.51
N MET A 286 -16.95 -7.75 -24.73
CA MET A 286 -16.02 -6.59 -24.75
C MET A 286 -14.57 -7.01 -24.48
N SER A 287 -14.35 -7.94 -23.56
CA SER A 287 -13.00 -8.47 -23.28
C SER A 287 -12.44 -9.31 -24.40
N ARG A 288 -13.28 -10.13 -25.06
CA ARG A 288 -12.86 -10.94 -26.21
C ARG A 288 -12.58 -10.10 -27.44
N ASP A 289 -13.41 -9.09 -27.70
CA ASP A 289 -13.34 -8.25 -28.90
C ASP A 289 -12.22 -7.20 -28.80
N GLN A 290 -11.81 -6.83 -27.58
CA GLN A 290 -10.79 -5.81 -27.31
C GLN A 290 -9.76 -6.30 -26.25
N PRO A 291 -8.99 -7.35 -26.56
CA PRO A 291 -8.12 -8.00 -25.58
C PRO A 291 -6.98 -7.09 -25.10
N VAL A 292 -6.46 -6.20 -25.92
CA VAL A 292 -5.40 -5.25 -25.54
C VAL A 292 -5.92 -4.28 -24.47
N LEU A 293 -7.08 -3.66 -24.72
CA LEU A 293 -7.72 -2.77 -23.75
C LEU A 293 -8.06 -3.54 -22.45
N TYR A 294 -8.59 -4.76 -22.56
CA TYR A 294 -8.92 -5.58 -21.41
C TYR A 294 -7.69 -5.88 -20.52
N ASN A 295 -6.57 -6.23 -21.15
CA ASN A 295 -5.33 -6.50 -20.42
C ASN A 295 -4.81 -5.25 -19.71
N GLU A 296 -4.90 -4.07 -20.31
CA GLU A 296 -4.51 -2.82 -19.66
C GLU A 296 -5.46 -2.44 -18.51
N LEU A 297 -6.76 -2.64 -18.66
CA LEU A 297 -7.74 -2.46 -17.59
C LEU A 297 -7.47 -3.43 -16.42
N LEU A 298 -7.14 -4.70 -16.71
CA LEU A 298 -6.74 -5.68 -15.70
C LEU A 298 -5.45 -5.27 -15.01
N ARG A 299 -4.44 -4.85 -15.79
CA ARG A 299 -3.16 -4.39 -15.26
C ARG A 299 -3.35 -3.23 -14.30
N LEU A 300 -4.11 -2.21 -14.72
CA LEU A 300 -4.44 -1.08 -13.85
C LEU A 300 -5.18 -1.54 -12.58
N GLY A 301 -6.22 -2.36 -12.72
CA GLY A 301 -6.99 -2.86 -11.57
C GLY A 301 -6.12 -3.62 -10.57
N LYS A 302 -5.23 -4.50 -11.04
CA LYS A 302 -4.28 -5.20 -10.17
C LYS A 302 -3.31 -4.26 -9.45
N LEU A 303 -3.01 -3.10 -10.02
CA LEU A 303 -2.12 -2.09 -9.43
C LEU A 303 -2.80 -1.26 -8.34
N ILE A 304 -4.10 -0.94 -8.50
CA ILE A 304 -4.75 0.08 -7.68
C ILE A 304 -5.94 -0.45 -6.85
N CYS A 305 -6.53 -1.60 -7.21
CA CYS A 305 -7.67 -2.16 -6.48
C CYS A 305 -7.19 -2.93 -5.23
N PRO A 306 -7.67 -2.60 -4.04
CA PRO A 306 -7.21 -3.23 -2.79
C PRO A 306 -7.90 -4.57 -2.50
N PHE A 307 -8.72 -5.10 -3.42
CA PHE A 307 -9.44 -6.36 -3.30
C PHE A 307 -9.51 -7.09 -4.65
N ASP A 308 -9.77 -8.38 -4.61
CA ASP A 308 -9.99 -9.18 -5.81
C ASP A 308 -11.29 -8.77 -6.52
N PHE A 309 -11.23 -8.60 -7.81
CA PHE A 309 -12.35 -8.22 -8.65
C PHE A 309 -12.48 -9.17 -9.83
N THR A 310 -13.69 -9.30 -10.34
CA THR A 310 -13.98 -10.16 -11.50
C THR A 310 -14.50 -9.38 -12.71
N MET A 311 -15.03 -8.19 -12.47
CA MET A 311 -15.63 -7.33 -13.48
C MET A 311 -15.10 -5.91 -13.41
N ILE A 312 -15.07 -5.26 -14.57
CA ILE A 312 -14.68 -3.86 -14.74
C ILE A 312 -15.76 -3.20 -15.59
N GLN A 313 -16.46 -2.23 -15.03
CA GLN A 313 -17.37 -1.38 -15.78
C GLN A 313 -16.62 -0.13 -16.26
N LEU A 314 -16.48 0.01 -17.55
CA LEU A 314 -15.96 1.23 -18.19
C LEU A 314 -17.15 2.09 -18.66
N ASN A 315 -17.12 3.37 -18.32
CA ASN A 315 -18.11 4.35 -18.78
C ASN A 315 -17.40 5.57 -19.36
N LYS A 316 -17.95 6.12 -20.43
CA LYS A 316 -17.51 7.39 -21.05
C LYS A 316 -18.62 8.41 -20.90
N ASN A 317 -18.33 9.53 -20.24
CA ASN A 317 -19.26 10.64 -19.98
C ASN A 317 -20.59 10.19 -19.37
N LEU A 318 -20.56 9.25 -18.42
CA LEU A 318 -21.74 8.85 -17.66
C LEU A 318 -22.06 9.89 -16.60
N GLU A 319 -23.24 10.46 -16.67
CA GLU A 319 -23.89 11.19 -15.58
C GLU A 319 -24.83 10.24 -14.85
N CYS A 320 -24.36 9.77 -13.70
CA CYS A 320 -25.01 8.74 -12.93
C CYS A 320 -26.04 9.38 -11.98
N PRO A 321 -27.33 9.11 -12.09
CA PRO A 321 -28.34 9.58 -11.13
C PRO A 321 -28.18 8.85 -9.78
N LEU A 322 -28.82 9.37 -8.74
CA LEU A 322 -28.84 8.76 -7.42
C LEU A 322 -29.36 7.32 -7.48
N HIS A 323 -28.54 6.35 -7.00
CA HIS A 323 -28.90 4.94 -6.98
C HIS A 323 -28.05 4.13 -6.01
N LYS A 324 -28.38 2.84 -5.88
CA LYS A 324 -27.58 1.78 -5.24
C LYS A 324 -27.36 0.64 -6.23
N ASP A 325 -26.18 0.04 -6.20
CA ASP A 325 -25.81 -1.11 -7.03
C ASP A 325 -26.29 -2.44 -6.40
N SER A 326 -27.58 -2.64 -6.29
CA SER A 326 -28.20 -3.73 -5.54
C SER A 326 -27.77 -5.16 -5.95
N LYS A 327 -27.04 -5.31 -7.05
CA LYS A 327 -26.51 -6.60 -7.54
C LYS A 327 -25.03 -6.80 -7.29
N ASN A 328 -24.32 -5.79 -6.76
CA ASN A 328 -22.91 -5.95 -6.41
C ASN A 328 -22.78 -6.63 -5.06
N ALA A 329 -21.83 -7.56 -4.97
CA ALA A 329 -21.48 -8.21 -3.72
C ALA A 329 -20.14 -7.59 -3.22
N GLY A 330 -20.18 -6.92 -2.06
CA GLY A 330 -18.99 -6.33 -1.47
C GLY A 330 -18.66 -4.93 -1.98
N ASN A 331 -17.37 -4.58 -1.91
CA ASN A 331 -16.89 -3.25 -2.27
C ASN A 331 -16.74 -3.10 -3.78
N SER A 332 -16.90 -1.84 -4.22
CA SER A 332 -16.53 -1.37 -5.54
C SER A 332 -15.39 -0.35 -5.42
N MET A 333 -14.50 -0.30 -6.39
CA MET A 333 -13.49 0.74 -6.52
C MET A 333 -13.75 1.54 -7.78
N LEU A 334 -13.94 2.85 -7.64
CA LEU A 334 -14.10 3.80 -8.74
C LEU A 334 -12.82 4.62 -8.91
N VAL A 335 -12.35 4.74 -10.15
CA VAL A 335 -11.35 5.73 -10.55
C VAL A 335 -11.79 6.37 -11.87
N SER A 336 -11.53 7.65 -12.06
CA SER A 336 -11.80 8.34 -13.31
C SER A 336 -10.54 8.98 -13.90
N ILE A 337 -10.47 8.97 -15.22
CA ILE A 337 -9.35 9.48 -16.02
C ILE A 337 -9.86 10.21 -17.27
N GLY A 338 -8.97 10.93 -17.93
CA GLY A 338 -9.30 11.73 -19.11
C GLY A 338 -9.04 13.22 -18.90
N ASP A 339 -9.35 14.02 -19.90
CA ASP A 339 -9.29 15.48 -19.80
C ASP A 339 -10.71 16.02 -19.64
N TYR A 340 -11.09 16.36 -18.41
CA TYR A 340 -12.46 16.82 -18.09
C TYR A 340 -12.48 17.69 -16.82
N THR A 341 -13.58 18.41 -16.63
CA THR A 341 -13.91 19.16 -15.41
C THR A 341 -15.31 18.83 -14.91
N GLY A 342 -15.51 18.92 -13.59
CA GLY A 342 -16.75 18.48 -12.95
C GLY A 342 -16.84 16.96 -12.81
N GLY A 343 -18.02 16.43 -12.60
CA GLY A 343 -18.27 15.00 -12.53
C GLY A 343 -17.75 14.34 -11.25
N GLU A 344 -17.61 15.07 -10.15
CA GLU A 344 -17.31 14.54 -8.81
C GLU A 344 -18.39 13.53 -8.41
N ILE A 345 -17.99 12.49 -7.69
CA ILE A 345 -18.94 11.51 -7.15
C ILE A 345 -19.39 11.92 -5.75
N ILE A 346 -20.69 11.79 -5.52
CA ILE A 346 -21.30 11.96 -4.20
C ILE A 346 -21.62 10.55 -3.67
N ILE A 347 -21.15 10.21 -2.48
CA ILE A 347 -21.39 8.93 -1.82
C ILE A 347 -21.91 9.22 -0.41
N ASP A 348 -23.15 8.78 -0.13
CA ASP A 348 -23.81 8.99 1.16
C ASP A 348 -23.84 10.47 1.61
N GLY A 349 -23.92 11.38 0.64
CA GLY A 349 -23.95 12.83 0.85
C GLY A 349 -22.59 13.53 0.78
N ASP A 350 -21.49 12.82 0.90
CA ASP A 350 -20.13 13.37 0.83
C ASP A 350 -19.58 13.41 -0.59
N GLU A 351 -18.85 14.48 -0.91
CA GLU A 351 -18.26 14.71 -2.23
C GLU A 351 -16.84 14.19 -2.33
N TYR A 352 -16.55 13.46 -3.42
CA TYR A 352 -15.22 12.89 -3.69
C TYR A 352 -14.78 13.18 -5.12
N ASN A 353 -13.50 13.53 -5.27
CA ASN A 353 -12.87 13.64 -6.57
C ASN A 353 -12.14 12.32 -6.92
N ALA A 354 -12.68 11.59 -7.90
CA ALA A 354 -12.13 10.33 -8.38
C ALA A 354 -11.07 10.50 -9.49
N TYR A 355 -10.73 11.72 -9.90
CA TYR A 355 -9.75 11.98 -10.97
C TYR A 355 -8.37 11.48 -10.59
N CYS A 356 -7.93 10.40 -11.28
CA CYS A 356 -6.69 9.69 -10.97
C CYS A 356 -6.56 9.31 -9.47
N ASN A 357 -7.69 9.19 -8.76
CA ASN A 357 -7.76 8.91 -7.33
C ASN A 357 -8.80 7.81 -7.06
N PRO A 358 -8.39 6.56 -6.81
CA PRO A 358 -9.30 5.47 -6.52
C PRO A 358 -10.09 5.69 -5.24
N ILE A 359 -11.38 5.49 -5.33
CA ILE A 359 -12.33 5.59 -4.21
C ILE A 359 -12.96 4.23 -4.02
N VAL A 360 -12.86 3.68 -2.81
CA VAL A 360 -13.46 2.39 -2.45
C VAL A 360 -14.69 2.62 -1.60
N PHE A 361 -15.80 2.04 -2.01
CA PHE A 361 -17.05 2.12 -1.26
C PHE A 361 -17.94 0.90 -1.55
N ASN A 362 -18.91 0.64 -0.69
CA ASN A 362 -19.90 -0.41 -0.93
C ASN A 362 -21.10 0.18 -1.66
N GLY A 363 -21.09 0.08 -2.99
CA GLY A 363 -22.16 0.63 -3.84
C GLY A 363 -23.52 -0.03 -3.65
N SER A 364 -23.60 -1.23 -3.07
CA SER A 364 -24.87 -1.88 -2.77
C SER A 364 -25.56 -1.35 -1.51
N LEU A 365 -24.79 -0.76 -0.60
CA LEU A 365 -25.29 -0.20 0.66
C LEU A 365 -25.43 1.31 0.63
N LEU A 366 -24.46 2.02 0.04
CA LEU A 366 -24.40 3.48 0.04
C LEU A 366 -25.05 4.07 -1.21
N GLU A 367 -25.88 5.08 -1.04
CA GLU A 367 -26.43 5.87 -2.14
C GLU A 367 -25.33 6.67 -2.80
N HIS A 368 -25.30 6.67 -4.12
CA HIS A 368 -24.29 7.40 -4.85
C HIS A 368 -24.77 7.91 -6.20
N TRP A 369 -24.18 9.02 -6.64
CA TRP A 369 -24.43 9.69 -7.91
C TRP A 369 -23.25 10.57 -8.27
N ASN A 370 -23.16 11.09 -9.48
CA ASN A 370 -22.15 12.06 -9.82
C ASN A 370 -22.70 13.38 -10.34
N LYS A 371 -22.01 14.47 -10.04
CA LYS A 371 -22.27 15.78 -10.59
C LYS A 371 -22.14 15.77 -12.11
N PRO A 372 -22.78 16.73 -12.81
CA PRO A 372 -22.60 16.90 -14.25
C PRO A 372 -21.13 17.12 -14.64
N ILE A 373 -20.75 16.61 -15.79
CA ILE A 373 -19.46 16.86 -16.41
C ILE A 373 -19.53 18.21 -17.10
N SER A 374 -18.75 19.20 -16.64
CA SER A 374 -18.83 20.58 -17.14
C SER A 374 -18.13 20.73 -18.49
N SER A 375 -17.05 19.98 -18.73
CA SER A 375 -16.33 19.98 -20.03
C SER A 375 -15.46 18.72 -20.19
N GLY A 376 -15.11 18.39 -21.43
CA GLY A 376 -14.13 17.39 -21.78
C GLY A 376 -14.65 15.94 -21.85
N ILE A 377 -13.76 14.99 -21.70
CA ILE A 377 -14.05 13.55 -21.79
C ILE A 377 -13.61 12.86 -20.52
N LYS A 378 -14.58 12.33 -19.77
CA LYS A 378 -14.39 11.53 -18.57
C LYS A 378 -14.56 10.05 -18.87
N TYR A 379 -13.56 9.26 -18.53
CA TYR A 379 -13.71 7.81 -18.44
C TYR A 379 -13.75 7.41 -16.97
N SER A 380 -14.78 6.68 -16.56
CA SER A 380 -14.86 6.10 -15.22
C SER A 380 -14.75 4.58 -15.28
N LEU A 381 -13.89 4.05 -14.44
CA LEU A 381 -13.59 2.62 -14.29
C LEU A 381 -14.07 2.18 -12.92
N VAL A 382 -14.98 1.22 -12.90
CA VAL A 382 -15.49 0.62 -11.65
C VAL A 382 -15.08 -0.84 -11.61
N TYR A 383 -14.31 -1.21 -10.61
CA TYR A 383 -13.84 -2.57 -10.35
C TYR A 383 -14.69 -3.20 -9.25
N PHE A 384 -15.20 -4.43 -9.46
CA PHE A 384 -16.07 -5.14 -8.49
C PHE A 384 -16.11 -6.65 -8.71
#